data_c5ffa62ebc8d03328f5176fddf50bb5f
#
_entry.id   c5ffa62ebc8d03328f5176fddf50bb5f
#
_cell.length_a   1.000
_cell.length_b   1.000
_cell.length_c   1.000
_cell.angle_alpha   90.00
_cell.angle_beta   90.00
_cell.angle_gamma   90.00
#
_symmetry.space_group_name_H-M   'P 1'
#
loop_
_entity.id
_entity.type
_entity.pdbx_description
1 polymer ?
#
loop_
_entity_poly.entity_id
_entity_poly.type
_entity_poly.pdbx_seq_one_letter_code
_entity_poly.pdbx_strand_id
1 'polypeptide(L)'
;MEATNQNLDSVLKKLRKLQNLYEGAKKINSEGEANAAAAAIQRLLTQYNLSMDEIGTDEEKAKDTVFEEKVDGFTYKSIGGEWEFRLLYVLCKWNFCKCFQVGSTYRRLMIFGKKENIETVKWLRGMLAERFVAFSKNRFKEYKKTMEYAMKPISMDKYQRSYLMGCAAGLDAKLKEESDREKAKNAEFRAKVTALVVRNDAAVTEYIE
;
A
#
# COMPACT_ATOMS: atom_id res chain seq x y z
N MET A 1 -14.75 12.69 -24.08
CA MET A 1 -15.03 13.02 -22.67
C MET A 1 -15.96 12.02 -21.99
N GLU A 2 -17.05 11.55 -22.59
CA GLU A 2 -17.97 10.57 -21.96
C GLU A 2 -17.36 9.18 -21.73
N ALA A 3 -16.57 8.65 -22.65
CA ALA A 3 -15.93 7.34 -22.52
C ALA A 3 -14.91 7.28 -21.37
N THR A 4 -14.22 8.40 -21.09
CA THR A 4 -13.23 8.53 -20.00
C THR A 4 -13.93 8.50 -18.63
N ASN A 5 -15.06 9.20 -18.51
CA ASN A 5 -15.86 9.21 -17.27
C ASN A 5 -16.48 7.83 -16.97
N GLN A 6 -16.96 7.12 -17.99
CA GLN A 6 -17.51 5.77 -17.80
C GLN A 6 -16.46 4.76 -17.34
N ASN A 7 -15.23 4.88 -17.84
CA ASN A 7 -14.11 4.00 -17.41
C ASN A 7 -13.66 4.31 -15.98
N LEU A 8 -13.54 5.59 -15.64
CA LEU A 8 -13.25 6.06 -14.27
C LEU A 8 -14.31 5.56 -13.28
N ASP A 9 -15.59 5.74 -13.58
CA ASP A 9 -16.69 5.27 -12.75
C ASP A 9 -16.68 3.74 -12.59
N SER A 10 -16.31 2.99 -13.63
CA SER A 10 -16.25 1.53 -13.57
C SER A 10 -15.14 1.06 -12.64
N VAL A 11 -13.98 1.73 -12.65
CA VAL A 11 -12.83 1.40 -11.79
C VAL A 11 -13.10 1.82 -10.35
N LEU A 12 -13.66 3.01 -10.14
CA LEU A 12 -14.08 3.45 -8.80
C LEU A 12 -15.16 2.52 -8.21
N LYS A 13 -16.12 2.04 -9.03
CA LYS A 13 -17.09 1.02 -8.61
C LYS A 13 -16.40 -0.30 -8.26
N LYS A 14 -15.38 -0.74 -9.01
CA LYS A 14 -14.61 -1.95 -8.69
C LYS A 14 -13.79 -1.78 -7.41
N LEU A 15 -13.14 -0.63 -7.21
CA LEU A 15 -12.43 -0.32 -5.97
C LEU A 15 -13.37 -0.29 -4.77
N ARG A 16 -14.54 0.37 -4.89
CA ARG A 16 -15.59 0.35 -3.85
C ARG A 16 -16.13 -1.07 -3.59
N LYS A 17 -16.31 -1.88 -4.63
CA LYS A 17 -16.72 -3.28 -4.48
C LYS A 17 -15.67 -4.12 -3.75
N LEU A 18 -14.39 -3.88 -3.99
CA LEU A 18 -13.30 -4.51 -3.24
C LEU A 18 -13.23 -3.99 -1.80
N GLN A 19 -13.45 -2.69 -1.58
CA GLN A 19 -13.60 -2.14 -0.23
C GLN A 19 -14.75 -2.81 0.51
N ASN A 20 -15.92 -2.92 -0.11
CA ASN A 20 -17.10 -3.57 0.49
C ASN A 20 -16.90 -5.08 0.72
N LEU A 21 -16.25 -5.78 -0.20
CA LEU A 21 -15.86 -7.18 -0.02
C LEU A 21 -14.90 -7.34 1.16
N TYR A 22 -14.00 -6.38 1.35
CA TYR A 22 -13.06 -6.36 2.45
C TYR A 22 -13.73 -5.98 3.78
N GLU A 23 -14.66 -5.04 3.78
CA GLU A 23 -15.48 -4.70 4.95
C GLU A 23 -16.43 -5.84 5.32
N GLY A 24 -17.04 -6.51 4.33
CA GLY A 24 -17.81 -7.74 4.52
C GLY A 24 -16.97 -8.91 5.03
N ALA A 25 -15.68 -8.91 4.71
CA ALA A 25 -14.69 -9.84 5.22
C ALA A 25 -14.12 -9.43 6.60
N LYS A 26 -14.95 -8.87 7.49
CA LYS A 26 -14.63 -8.79 8.93
C LYS A 26 -14.29 -10.18 9.53
N LYS A 27 -14.46 -11.24 8.74
CA LYS A 27 -14.07 -12.63 9.00
C LYS A 27 -12.71 -13.02 8.43
N ILE A 28 -11.94 -12.10 7.84
CA ILE A 28 -10.56 -12.40 7.41
C ILE A 28 -9.72 -12.67 8.66
N ASN A 29 -9.35 -13.91 8.83
CA ASN A 29 -8.62 -14.39 10.00
C ASN A 29 -7.13 -14.68 9.71
N SER A 30 -6.64 -14.30 8.53
CA SER A 30 -5.26 -14.58 8.15
C SER A 30 -4.56 -13.40 7.46
N GLU A 31 -3.27 -13.30 7.71
CA GLU A 31 -2.37 -12.34 7.05
C GLU A 31 -2.34 -12.58 5.52
N GLY A 32 -2.44 -13.83 5.10
CA GLY A 32 -2.47 -14.22 3.69
C GLY A 32 -3.64 -13.61 2.93
N GLU A 33 -4.82 -13.62 3.54
CA GLU A 33 -6.02 -12.99 2.94
C GLU A 33 -5.91 -11.47 2.87
N ALA A 34 -5.36 -10.84 3.92
CA ALA A 34 -5.12 -9.40 3.92
C ALA A 34 -4.13 -8.99 2.82
N ASN A 35 -3.04 -9.74 2.68
CA ASN A 35 -2.04 -9.51 1.64
C ASN A 35 -2.60 -9.76 0.23
N ALA A 36 -3.44 -10.78 0.04
CA ALA A 36 -4.10 -11.07 -1.23
C ALA A 36 -5.07 -9.96 -1.64
N ALA A 37 -5.84 -9.43 -0.68
CA ALA A 37 -6.73 -8.30 -0.92
C ALA A 37 -5.95 -7.05 -1.34
N ALA A 38 -4.85 -6.72 -0.65
CA ALA A 38 -3.99 -5.60 -1.01
C ALA A 38 -3.38 -5.77 -2.42
N ALA A 39 -2.95 -6.98 -2.78
CA ALA A 39 -2.44 -7.28 -4.11
C ALA A 39 -3.51 -7.13 -5.22
N ALA A 40 -4.75 -7.54 -4.94
CA ALA A 40 -5.86 -7.36 -5.88
C ALA A 40 -6.17 -5.87 -6.13
N ILE A 41 -6.12 -5.05 -5.07
CA ILE A 41 -6.33 -3.60 -5.16
C ILE A 41 -5.19 -2.95 -5.95
N GLN A 42 -3.95 -3.30 -5.65
CA GLN A 42 -2.78 -2.81 -6.37
C GLN A 42 -2.86 -3.13 -7.88
N ARG A 43 -3.25 -4.36 -8.24
CA ARG A 43 -3.44 -4.74 -9.64
C ARG A 43 -4.49 -3.88 -10.33
N LEU A 44 -5.63 -3.62 -9.69
CA LEU A 44 -6.67 -2.76 -10.26
C LEU A 44 -6.21 -1.31 -10.41
N LEU A 45 -5.47 -0.79 -9.43
CA LEU A 45 -4.90 0.55 -9.51
C LEU A 45 -3.88 0.65 -10.65
N THR A 46 -3.06 -0.37 -10.86
CA THR A 46 -2.13 -0.44 -12.00
C THR A 46 -2.88 -0.41 -13.32
N GLN A 47 -3.93 -1.21 -13.47
CA GLN A 47 -4.76 -1.21 -14.68
C GLN A 47 -5.43 0.14 -14.92
N TYR A 48 -5.91 0.79 -13.86
CA TYR A 48 -6.49 2.14 -13.95
C TYR A 48 -5.45 3.17 -14.43
N ASN A 49 -4.28 3.22 -13.81
CA ASN A 49 -3.23 4.16 -14.20
C ASN A 49 -2.77 3.94 -15.66
N LEU A 50 -2.68 2.69 -16.12
CA LEU A 50 -2.38 2.38 -17.52
C LEU A 50 -3.47 2.87 -18.47
N SER A 51 -4.75 2.65 -18.12
CA SER A 51 -5.87 3.12 -18.95
C SER A 51 -5.90 4.64 -19.03
N MET A 52 -5.64 5.34 -17.94
CA MET A 52 -5.55 6.80 -17.95
C MET A 52 -4.38 7.31 -18.79
N ASP A 53 -3.27 6.58 -18.79
CA ASP A 53 -2.11 6.88 -19.61
C ASP A 53 -2.37 6.70 -21.12
N GLU A 54 -3.17 5.72 -21.50
CA GLU A 54 -3.53 5.46 -22.90
C GLU A 54 -4.54 6.49 -23.47
N ILE A 55 -5.43 7.02 -22.63
CA ILE A 55 -6.50 7.94 -23.04
C ILE A 55 -6.04 9.40 -23.03
N GLY A 56 -5.10 9.76 -22.14
CA GLY A 56 -4.62 11.12 -21.99
C GLY A 56 -3.88 11.64 -23.23
N THR A 57 -4.09 12.90 -23.59
CA THR A 57 -3.29 13.60 -24.59
C THR A 57 -1.87 13.84 -24.06
N ASP A 58 -0.90 14.08 -24.94
CA ASP A 58 0.47 14.37 -24.50
C ASP A 58 0.56 15.61 -23.60
N GLU A 59 -0.34 16.58 -23.79
CA GLU A 59 -0.47 17.76 -22.92
C GLU A 59 -1.06 17.42 -21.53
N GLU A 60 -2.01 16.47 -21.47
CA GLU A 60 -2.59 15.99 -20.21
C GLU A 60 -1.60 15.09 -19.46
N LYS A 61 -0.79 14.29 -20.18
CA LYS A 61 0.31 13.50 -19.61
C LYS A 61 1.42 14.38 -19.07
N ALA A 62 1.73 15.51 -19.73
CA ALA A 62 2.68 16.50 -19.26
C ALA A 62 2.20 17.27 -18.01
N LYS A 63 0.87 17.31 -17.80
CA LYS A 63 0.22 17.86 -16.61
C LYS A 63 -0.11 16.81 -15.55
N ASP A 64 0.61 15.69 -15.50
CA ASP A 64 0.48 14.68 -14.43
C ASP A 64 0.74 15.39 -13.08
N THR A 65 -0.33 15.96 -12.53
CA THR A 65 -0.25 16.79 -11.32
C THR A 65 0.10 15.87 -10.15
N VAL A 66 1.29 16.07 -9.63
CA VAL A 66 1.72 15.46 -8.37
C VAL A 66 1.11 16.25 -7.24
N PHE A 67 0.52 15.55 -6.30
CA PHE A 67 0.02 16.11 -5.05
C PHE A 67 0.95 15.68 -3.92
N GLU A 68 1.06 16.54 -2.94
CA GLU A 68 1.63 16.16 -1.65
C GLU A 68 0.53 16.10 -0.61
N GLU A 69 0.59 15.11 0.24
CA GLU A 69 -0.34 15.01 1.36
C GLU A 69 0.37 14.58 2.63
N LYS A 70 0.10 15.30 3.69
CA LYS A 70 0.56 14.94 5.02
C LYS A 70 -0.22 13.73 5.51
N VAL A 71 0.50 12.72 5.92
CA VAL A 71 -0.09 11.58 6.62
C VAL A 71 -0.23 11.95 8.09
N ASP A 72 -1.42 11.78 8.64
CA ASP A 72 -1.60 11.81 10.09
C ASP A 72 -0.64 10.81 10.73
N GLY A 73 -0.02 11.22 11.82
CA GLY A 73 1.09 10.51 12.43
C GLY A 73 0.82 9.02 12.69
N PHE A 74 1.73 8.36 13.34
CA PHE A 74 1.59 6.93 13.67
C PHE A 74 0.39 6.70 14.59
N THR A 75 -0.50 5.81 14.17
CA THR A 75 -1.72 5.44 14.92
C THR A 75 -1.37 4.64 16.16
N TYR A 76 -0.36 3.77 16.05
CA TYR A 76 0.04 2.83 17.10
C TYR A 76 1.40 3.19 17.73
N LYS A 77 1.52 4.44 18.19
CA LYS A 77 2.78 4.97 18.77
C LYS A 77 3.35 4.12 19.91
N SER A 78 2.49 3.49 20.71
CA SER A 78 2.90 2.64 21.82
C SER A 78 3.68 1.39 21.39
N ILE A 79 3.42 0.89 20.18
CA ILE A 79 4.12 -0.28 19.62
C ILE A 79 5.43 0.14 18.93
N GLY A 80 5.62 1.45 18.70
CA GLY A 80 6.73 2.02 17.92
C GLY A 80 6.29 2.29 16.47
N GLY A 81 6.70 3.45 15.93
CA GLY A 81 6.25 3.91 14.62
C GLY A 81 6.97 3.28 13.43
N GLU A 82 8.07 2.56 13.63
CA GLU A 82 8.93 2.05 12.55
C GLU A 82 8.19 1.09 11.61
N TRP A 83 7.37 0.20 12.15
CA TRP A 83 6.61 -0.76 11.37
C TRP A 83 5.51 -0.08 10.53
N GLU A 84 4.86 0.96 11.07
CA GLU A 84 3.86 1.72 10.31
C GLU A 84 4.51 2.51 9.17
N PHE A 85 5.70 3.04 9.40
CA PHE A 85 6.48 3.68 8.34
C PHE A 85 6.89 2.66 7.27
N ARG A 86 7.34 1.47 7.69
CA ARG A 86 7.68 0.38 6.75
C ARG A 86 6.45 -0.04 5.94
N LEU A 87 5.29 -0.18 6.58
CA LEU A 87 4.03 -0.49 5.90
C LEU A 87 3.68 0.60 4.88
N LEU A 88 3.74 1.88 5.28
CA LEU A 88 3.49 3.00 4.39
C LEU A 88 4.46 3.01 3.20
N TYR A 89 5.75 2.80 3.46
CA TYR A 89 6.76 2.73 2.41
C TYR A 89 6.47 1.63 1.38
N VAL A 90 6.10 0.43 1.85
CA VAL A 90 5.72 -0.69 0.98
C VAL A 90 4.50 -0.33 0.14
N LEU A 91 3.48 0.26 0.75
CA LEU A 91 2.27 0.66 0.04
C LEU A 91 2.55 1.74 -1.00
N CYS A 92 3.35 2.75 -0.68
CA CYS A 92 3.74 3.80 -1.63
C CYS A 92 4.49 3.21 -2.83
N LYS A 93 5.53 2.40 -2.56
CA LYS A 93 6.36 1.73 -3.58
C LYS A 93 5.52 0.98 -4.62
N TRP A 94 4.47 0.29 -4.19
CA TRP A 94 3.67 -0.55 -5.08
C TRP A 94 2.43 0.14 -5.67
N ASN A 95 2.11 1.34 -5.20
CA ASN A 95 0.93 2.10 -5.66
C ASN A 95 1.30 3.46 -6.27
N PHE A 96 2.44 3.54 -6.97
CA PHE A 96 2.88 4.72 -7.72
C PHE A 96 2.96 6.00 -6.86
N CYS A 97 3.36 5.86 -5.59
CA CYS A 97 3.60 6.96 -4.68
C CYS A 97 5.02 6.90 -4.12
N LYS A 98 5.51 8.03 -3.62
CA LYS A 98 6.70 8.10 -2.76
C LYS A 98 6.30 8.62 -1.39
N CYS A 99 7.02 8.22 -0.34
CA CYS A 99 6.83 8.79 0.98
C CYS A 99 8.17 9.15 1.60
N PHE A 100 8.16 10.26 2.32
CA PHE A 100 9.33 10.78 3.00
C PHE A 100 8.99 11.22 4.42
N GLN A 101 9.98 11.19 5.29
CA GLN A 101 9.94 11.87 6.56
C GLN A 101 10.57 13.25 6.38
N VAL A 102 9.79 14.31 6.62
CA VAL A 102 10.22 15.69 6.49
C VAL A 102 10.34 16.30 7.88
N GLY A 103 11.43 17.04 8.11
CA GLY A 103 11.71 17.76 9.36
C GLY A 103 12.62 16.97 10.32
N SER A 104 13.47 17.72 11.02
CA SER A 104 14.45 17.15 11.97
C SER A 104 13.86 16.89 13.35
N THR A 105 13.10 17.84 13.89
CA THR A 105 12.58 17.79 15.29
C THR A 105 11.17 17.19 15.34
N TYR A 106 10.32 17.55 14.39
CA TYR A 106 8.97 17.00 14.26
C TYR A 106 8.85 16.28 12.93
N ARG A 107 9.14 14.99 12.93
CA ARG A 107 9.06 14.16 11.73
C ARG A 107 7.63 14.08 11.22
N ARG A 108 7.39 14.68 10.08
CA ARG A 108 6.12 14.59 9.34
C ARG A 108 6.26 13.51 8.27
N LEU A 109 5.25 12.70 8.10
CA LEU A 109 5.18 11.78 6.97
C LEU A 109 4.43 12.47 5.85
N MET A 110 5.05 12.52 4.69
CA MET A 110 4.47 13.08 3.47
C MET A 110 4.38 11.99 2.41
N ILE A 111 3.26 11.94 1.70
CA ILE A 111 3.06 11.10 0.52
C ILE A 111 3.00 12.00 -0.70
N PHE A 112 3.65 11.57 -1.76
CA PHE A 112 3.71 12.24 -3.05
C PHE A 112 3.22 11.28 -4.14
N GLY A 113 2.35 11.75 -5.01
CA GLY A 113 1.80 10.97 -6.11
C GLY A 113 0.53 11.57 -6.68
N LYS A 114 -0.14 10.85 -7.57
CA LYS A 114 -1.48 11.23 -8.04
C LYS A 114 -2.49 11.07 -6.91
N LYS A 115 -3.52 11.92 -6.89
CA LYS A 115 -4.53 11.98 -5.82
C LYS A 115 -5.16 10.61 -5.53
N GLU A 116 -5.55 9.90 -6.57
CA GLU A 116 -6.21 8.59 -6.46
C GLU A 116 -5.29 7.53 -5.86
N ASN A 117 -3.99 7.60 -6.20
CA ASN A 117 -2.98 6.70 -5.65
C ASN A 117 -2.75 6.99 -4.16
N ILE A 118 -2.66 8.28 -3.78
CA ILE A 118 -2.51 8.71 -2.38
C ILE A 118 -3.70 8.24 -1.54
N GLU A 119 -4.94 8.46 -2.01
CA GLU A 119 -6.15 8.02 -1.31
C GLU A 119 -6.17 6.49 -1.14
N THR A 120 -5.78 5.74 -2.17
CA THR A 120 -5.66 4.28 -2.08
C THR A 120 -4.64 3.85 -1.05
N VAL A 121 -3.46 4.47 -1.03
CA VAL A 121 -2.40 4.19 -0.04
C VAL A 121 -2.86 4.48 1.38
N LYS A 122 -3.50 5.63 1.61
CA LYS A 122 -4.03 6.02 2.93
C LYS A 122 -5.06 5.02 3.44
N TRP A 123 -6.00 4.66 2.58
CA TRP A 123 -7.02 3.68 2.92
C TRP A 123 -6.43 2.30 3.23
N LEU A 124 -5.54 1.77 2.36
CA LEU A 124 -4.84 0.50 2.58
C LEU A 124 -4.04 0.50 3.88
N ARG A 125 -3.33 1.61 4.18
CA ARG A 125 -2.58 1.75 5.44
C ARG A 125 -3.48 1.60 6.65
N GLY A 126 -4.59 2.34 6.70
CA GLY A 126 -5.52 2.28 7.83
C GLY A 126 -6.05 0.87 8.07
N MET A 127 -6.55 0.26 7.00
CA MET A 127 -7.09 -1.07 7.01
C MET A 127 -6.08 -2.14 7.43
N LEU A 128 -4.91 -2.19 6.79
CA LEU A 128 -3.89 -3.21 7.07
C LEU A 128 -3.28 -3.04 8.46
N ALA A 129 -3.06 -1.79 8.91
CA ALA A 129 -2.54 -1.54 10.24
C ALA A 129 -3.47 -2.08 11.33
N GLU A 130 -4.76 -1.84 11.22
CA GLU A 130 -5.75 -2.37 12.16
C GLU A 130 -5.73 -3.91 12.20
N ARG A 131 -5.72 -4.55 11.02
CA ARG A 131 -5.72 -6.01 10.91
C ARG A 131 -4.43 -6.64 11.44
N PHE A 132 -3.28 -6.11 11.04
CA PHE A 132 -1.99 -6.62 11.49
C PHE A 132 -1.83 -6.52 13.01
N VAL A 133 -2.29 -5.41 13.62
CA VAL A 133 -2.30 -5.28 15.08
C VAL A 133 -3.25 -6.30 15.73
N ALA A 134 -4.43 -6.53 15.17
CA ALA A 134 -5.34 -7.55 15.68
C ALA A 134 -4.73 -8.96 15.58
N PHE A 135 -4.13 -9.31 14.44
CA PHE A 135 -3.43 -10.60 14.28
C PHE A 135 -2.27 -10.74 15.26
N SER A 136 -1.45 -9.72 15.45
CA SER A 136 -0.32 -9.77 16.38
C SER A 136 -0.75 -10.09 17.80
N LYS A 137 -1.89 -9.53 18.25
CA LYS A 137 -2.47 -9.83 19.58
C LYS A 137 -2.90 -11.29 19.70
N ASN A 138 -3.55 -11.81 18.66
CA ASN A 138 -4.00 -13.20 18.66
C ASN A 138 -2.80 -14.16 18.59
N ARG A 139 -1.83 -13.89 17.73
CA ARG A 139 -0.61 -14.71 17.63
C ARG A 139 0.22 -14.66 18.91
N PHE A 140 0.27 -13.53 19.59
CA PHE A 140 0.95 -13.48 20.90
C PHE A 140 0.29 -14.36 21.96
N LYS A 141 -1.06 -14.45 21.96
CA LYS A 141 -1.77 -15.38 22.86
C LYS A 141 -1.37 -16.83 22.59
N GLU A 142 -1.23 -17.22 21.31
CA GLU A 142 -0.78 -18.54 20.95
C GLU A 142 0.71 -18.76 21.29
N TYR A 143 1.57 -17.80 21.00
CA TYR A 143 2.98 -17.85 21.34
C TYR A 143 3.22 -18.07 22.83
N LYS A 144 2.43 -17.44 23.71
CA LYS A 144 2.51 -17.65 25.17
C LYS A 144 2.26 -19.08 25.62
N LYS A 145 1.66 -19.90 24.81
CA LYS A 145 1.43 -21.35 25.12
C LYS A 145 2.61 -22.22 24.70
N THR A 146 3.61 -21.66 24.01
CA THR A 146 4.75 -22.43 23.51
C THR A 146 5.84 -22.65 24.57
N MET A 147 6.62 -23.71 24.41
CA MET A 147 7.81 -23.96 25.23
C MET A 147 8.86 -22.87 25.06
N GLU A 148 8.99 -22.27 23.87
CA GLU A 148 9.91 -21.17 23.62
C GLU A 148 9.60 -19.97 24.52
N TYR A 149 8.33 -19.59 24.66
CA TYR A 149 7.93 -18.52 25.58
C TYR A 149 8.22 -18.89 27.04
N ALA A 150 7.96 -20.13 27.43
CA ALA A 150 8.22 -20.58 28.79
C ALA A 150 9.72 -20.52 29.14
N MET A 151 10.60 -20.84 28.17
CA MET A 151 12.05 -20.77 28.37
C MET A 151 12.61 -19.33 28.29
N LYS A 152 12.04 -18.48 27.43
CA LYS A 152 12.50 -17.11 27.21
C LYS A 152 11.33 -16.17 27.01
N PRO A 153 10.65 -15.72 28.09
CA PRO A 153 9.53 -14.80 28.00
C PRO A 153 9.95 -13.46 27.36
N ILE A 154 9.11 -12.96 26.46
CA ILE A 154 9.26 -11.62 25.89
C ILE A 154 8.00 -10.80 26.15
N SER A 155 8.15 -9.47 26.20
CA SER A 155 7.01 -8.58 26.36
C SER A 155 6.14 -8.57 25.09
N MET A 156 4.86 -8.25 25.27
CA MET A 156 3.92 -8.11 24.15
C MET A 156 4.41 -7.07 23.14
N ASP A 157 4.92 -5.93 23.59
CA ASP A 157 5.41 -4.86 22.72
C ASP A 157 6.57 -5.34 21.84
N LYS A 158 7.52 -6.05 22.42
CA LYS A 158 8.66 -6.62 21.68
C LYS A 158 8.19 -7.62 20.64
N TYR A 159 7.25 -8.50 21.01
CA TYR A 159 6.65 -9.46 20.07
C TYR A 159 5.93 -8.74 18.94
N GLN A 160 5.06 -7.78 19.27
CA GLN A 160 4.27 -7.05 18.29
C GLN A 160 5.16 -6.27 17.31
N ARG A 161 6.21 -5.59 17.76
CA ARG A 161 7.14 -4.89 16.85
C ARG A 161 7.74 -5.83 15.82
N SER A 162 8.28 -6.97 16.24
CA SER A 162 8.87 -7.95 15.33
C SER A 162 7.83 -8.53 14.36
N TYR A 163 6.67 -8.90 14.90
CA TYR A 163 5.57 -9.46 14.12
C TYR A 163 5.07 -8.50 13.04
N LEU A 164 4.83 -7.24 13.39
CA LEU A 164 4.32 -6.20 12.50
C LEU A 164 5.34 -5.82 11.41
N MET A 165 6.63 -5.81 11.75
CA MET A 165 7.70 -5.68 10.74
C MET A 165 7.67 -6.86 9.76
N GLY A 166 7.45 -8.07 10.25
CA GLY A 166 7.27 -9.27 9.44
C GLY A 166 6.04 -9.18 8.52
N CYS A 167 4.91 -8.65 9.01
CA CYS A 167 3.71 -8.42 8.20
C CYS A 167 3.99 -7.46 7.04
N ALA A 168 4.69 -6.34 7.29
CA ALA A 168 5.06 -5.40 6.23
C ALA A 168 6.03 -6.02 5.21
N ALA A 169 6.99 -6.82 5.65
CA ALA A 169 7.90 -7.54 4.77
C ALA A 169 7.18 -8.61 3.94
N GLY A 170 6.27 -9.36 4.56
CA GLY A 170 5.43 -10.35 3.87
C GLY A 170 4.51 -9.73 2.82
N LEU A 171 3.97 -8.54 3.10
CA LEU A 171 3.20 -7.78 2.13
C LEU A 171 4.07 -7.35 0.94
N ASP A 172 5.28 -6.82 1.17
CA ASP A 172 6.21 -6.43 0.09
C ASP A 172 6.54 -7.62 -0.81
N ALA A 173 6.84 -8.77 -0.21
CA ALA A 173 7.10 -10.01 -0.93
C ALA A 173 5.90 -10.46 -1.78
N LYS A 174 4.69 -10.39 -1.23
CA LYS A 174 3.46 -10.77 -1.94
C LYS A 174 3.14 -9.85 -3.10
N LEU A 175 3.26 -8.52 -2.90
CA LEU A 175 3.05 -7.55 -3.96
C LEU A 175 4.08 -7.69 -5.08
N LYS A 176 5.32 -7.99 -4.73
CA LYS A 176 6.37 -8.30 -5.71
C LYS A 176 6.02 -9.55 -6.52
N GLU A 177 5.68 -10.65 -5.86
CA GLU A 177 5.31 -11.92 -6.52
C GLU A 177 4.17 -11.71 -7.53
N GLU A 178 3.11 -11.00 -7.13
CA GLU A 178 1.97 -10.74 -8.01
C GLU A 178 2.34 -9.81 -9.19
N SER A 179 3.13 -8.76 -8.93
CA SER A 179 3.65 -7.88 -9.98
C SER A 179 4.52 -8.63 -10.99
N ASP A 180 5.43 -9.48 -10.52
CA ASP A 180 6.30 -10.26 -11.38
C ASP A 180 5.50 -11.29 -12.19
N ARG A 181 4.49 -11.90 -11.59
CA ARG A 181 3.55 -12.82 -12.27
C ARG A 181 2.79 -12.12 -13.39
N GLU A 182 2.24 -10.93 -13.15
CA GLU A 182 1.51 -10.18 -14.18
C GLU A 182 2.45 -9.73 -15.32
N LYS A 183 3.64 -9.23 -14.98
CA LYS A 183 4.65 -8.83 -15.97
C LYS A 183 5.17 -9.99 -16.82
N ALA A 184 5.21 -11.20 -16.26
CA ALA A 184 5.64 -12.41 -16.99
C ALA A 184 4.61 -12.87 -18.04
N LYS A 185 3.32 -12.57 -17.83
CA LYS A 185 2.25 -12.98 -18.74
C LYS A 185 2.26 -12.22 -20.07
N ASN A 186 2.70 -10.96 -20.06
CA ASN A 186 2.61 -10.07 -21.20
C ASN A 186 3.78 -9.08 -21.24
N ALA A 187 4.62 -9.20 -22.30
CA ALA A 187 5.78 -8.32 -22.49
C ALA A 187 5.39 -6.85 -22.73
N GLU A 188 4.30 -6.61 -23.47
CA GLU A 188 3.77 -5.26 -23.71
C GLU A 188 3.28 -4.61 -22.40
N PHE A 189 2.51 -5.36 -21.61
CA PHE A 189 2.08 -4.91 -20.28
C PHE A 189 3.28 -4.55 -19.39
N ARG A 190 4.31 -5.39 -19.40
CA ARG A 190 5.56 -5.12 -18.65
C ARG A 190 6.20 -3.82 -19.09
N ALA A 191 6.33 -3.58 -20.41
CA ALA A 191 6.92 -2.36 -20.95
C ALA A 191 6.10 -1.12 -20.53
N LYS A 192 4.78 -1.16 -20.65
CA LYS A 192 3.86 -0.08 -20.25
C LYS A 192 3.96 0.23 -18.75
N VAL A 193 3.93 -0.78 -17.88
CA VAL A 193 4.07 -0.58 -16.43
C VAL A 193 5.43 0.03 -16.09
N THR A 194 6.50 -0.43 -16.73
CA THR A 194 7.85 0.12 -16.49
C THR A 194 7.92 1.59 -16.90
N ALA A 195 7.40 1.95 -18.07
CA ALA A 195 7.35 3.33 -18.54
C ALA A 195 6.53 4.23 -17.60
N LEU A 196 5.36 3.74 -17.13
CA LEU A 196 4.52 4.44 -16.18
C LEU A 196 5.25 4.71 -14.85
N VAL A 197 5.96 3.71 -14.30
CA VAL A 197 6.74 3.87 -13.07
C VAL A 197 7.84 4.91 -13.24
N VAL A 198 8.63 4.82 -14.33
CA VAL A 198 9.72 5.76 -14.61
C VAL A 198 9.20 7.20 -14.72
N ARG A 199 8.10 7.40 -15.46
CA ARG A 199 7.50 8.72 -15.62
C ARG A 199 6.96 9.27 -14.30
N ASN A 200 6.27 8.45 -13.52
CA ASN A 200 5.74 8.86 -12.22
C ASN A 200 6.87 9.21 -11.25
N ASP A 201 7.97 8.46 -11.25
CA ASP A 201 9.13 8.73 -10.44
C ASP A 201 9.83 10.03 -10.83
N ALA A 202 9.91 10.32 -12.14
CA ALA A 202 10.45 11.58 -12.64
C ALA A 202 9.58 12.78 -12.21
N ALA A 203 8.26 12.69 -12.41
CA ALA A 203 7.31 13.75 -12.02
C ALA A 203 7.35 14.05 -10.52
N VAL A 204 7.43 13.02 -9.66
CA VAL A 204 7.54 13.22 -8.20
C VAL A 204 8.90 13.82 -7.84
N THR A 205 9.97 13.44 -8.51
CA THR A 205 11.30 13.99 -8.25
C THR A 205 11.35 15.47 -8.61
N GLU A 206 10.87 15.86 -9.80
CA GLU A 206 10.77 17.25 -10.26
C GLU A 206 9.90 18.11 -9.31
N TYR A 207 8.84 17.54 -8.75
CA TYR A 207 7.98 18.25 -7.80
C TYR A 207 8.67 18.56 -6.46
N ILE A 208 9.63 17.71 -6.04
CA ILE A 208 10.28 17.81 -4.72
C ILE A 208 11.54 18.70 -4.79
N GLU A 209 12.20 18.83 -5.94
CA GLU A 209 13.36 19.71 -6.18
C GLU A 209 12.97 21.18 -6.21
#